data_f5f9138443789a917007668b6a0adaf2
#
_entry.id   f5f9138443789a917007668b6a0adaf2
#
_cell.length_a   1.000
_cell.length_b   1.000
_cell.length_c   1.000
_cell.angle_alpha   90.00
_cell.angle_beta   90.00
_cell.angle_gamma   90.00
#
_symmetry.space_group_name_H-M   'P 1'
#
loop_
_entity.id
_entity.type
_entity.pdbx_description
1 polymer ?
#
loop_
_entity_poly.entity_id
_entity_poly.type
_entity_poly.pdbx_seq_one_letter_code
_entity_poly.pdbx_strand_id
1 'polypeptide(L)'
;HQPDYPDSADYVTVVMQKRWLPQWTGEASLKEQEVLWLRGWAFDKYIPVTMRWYEIDNHTTALQLLLKGRYRYYLTDGALYPKGALPPELAQVFLRWIPTYPIFADNEKGRQLHGLWDPGMRTLIRQGRLAEIYRKNRLYHDYRDFIREQEARARTLAPSPD
;
A
#
# COMPACT_ATOMS: atom_id res chain seq x y z
N HIS A 1 -11.42 18.13 -3.05
CA HIS A 1 -10.44 18.24 -1.95
C HIS A 1 -10.24 16.86 -1.32
N GLN A 2 -8.98 16.44 -1.17
CA GLN A 2 -8.65 15.16 -0.56
C GLN A 2 -8.74 15.32 0.97
N PRO A 3 -9.38 14.35 1.68
CA PRO A 3 -9.39 14.35 3.15
C PRO A 3 -7.99 14.23 3.76
N ASP A 4 -7.85 14.63 5.01
CA ASP A 4 -6.60 14.48 5.76
C ASP A 4 -6.35 13.02 6.16
N TYR A 5 -7.42 12.28 6.48
CA TYR A 5 -7.32 10.88 6.89
C TYR A 5 -7.69 9.93 5.76
N PRO A 6 -6.81 8.96 5.42
CA PRO A 6 -7.14 7.87 4.51
C PRO A 6 -8.19 6.94 5.13
N ASP A 7 -8.93 6.22 4.29
CA ASP A 7 -9.82 5.14 4.71
C ASP A 7 -9.07 3.83 4.91
N SER A 8 -8.01 3.62 4.11
CA SER A 8 -7.14 2.44 4.14
C SER A 8 -5.79 2.75 3.51
N ALA A 9 -5.01 1.73 3.23
CA ALA A 9 -3.80 1.82 2.45
C ALA A 9 -3.56 0.51 1.70
N ASP A 10 -3.01 0.61 0.49
CA ASP A 10 -2.49 -0.54 -0.23
C ASP A 10 -1.17 -0.99 0.38
N TYR A 11 -1.06 -2.28 0.65
CA TYR A 11 0.14 -2.94 1.16
C TYR A 11 1.02 -3.37 -0.01
N VAL A 12 1.86 -2.45 -0.51
CA VAL A 12 2.69 -2.72 -1.67
C VAL A 12 3.91 -3.55 -1.29
N THR A 13 4.11 -4.61 -2.03
CA THR A 13 5.25 -5.54 -1.89
C THR A 13 5.99 -5.71 -3.21
N VAL A 14 7.22 -6.19 -3.11
CA VAL A 14 8.04 -6.60 -4.23
C VAL A 14 8.25 -8.10 -4.17
N VAL A 15 7.94 -8.78 -5.26
CA VAL A 15 8.29 -10.19 -5.46
C VAL A 15 9.55 -10.28 -6.32
N MET A 16 10.50 -11.09 -5.89
CA MET A 16 11.78 -11.30 -6.57
C MET A 16 12.31 -12.73 -6.34
N GLN A 17 13.28 -13.16 -7.13
CA GLN A 17 14.00 -14.39 -6.80
C GLN A 17 14.78 -14.23 -5.48
N LYS A 18 14.78 -15.25 -4.63
CA LYS A 18 15.46 -15.24 -3.32
C LYS A 18 16.95 -14.87 -3.41
N ARG A 19 17.61 -15.21 -4.52
CA ARG A 19 19.03 -14.85 -4.74
C ARG A 19 19.29 -13.34 -4.74
N TRP A 20 18.26 -12.51 -4.93
CA TRP A 20 18.38 -11.05 -4.91
C TRP A 20 18.15 -10.42 -3.53
N LEU A 21 17.65 -11.19 -2.55
CA LEU A 21 17.41 -10.69 -1.20
C LEU A 21 18.65 -10.05 -0.55
N PRO A 22 19.87 -10.61 -0.67
CA PRO A 22 21.05 -9.99 -0.05
C PRO A 22 21.39 -8.61 -0.61
N GLN A 23 20.95 -8.28 -1.80
CA GLN A 23 21.19 -6.99 -2.47
C GLN A 23 20.00 -6.02 -2.30
N TRP A 24 18.91 -6.46 -1.69
CA TRP A 24 17.71 -5.65 -1.51
C TRP A 24 17.90 -4.63 -0.38
N THR A 25 17.79 -3.35 -0.70
CA THR A 25 17.94 -2.22 0.24
C THR A 25 16.69 -1.32 0.26
N GLY A 26 15.53 -1.84 -0.10
CA GLY A 26 14.28 -1.08 -0.18
C GLY A 26 14.09 -0.40 -1.54
N GLU A 27 13.38 0.72 -1.56
CA GLU A 27 13.03 1.45 -2.80
C GLU A 27 14.24 1.80 -3.66
N ALA A 28 15.38 2.09 -3.06
CA ALA A 28 16.61 2.40 -3.77
C ALA A 28 17.06 1.26 -4.72
N SER A 29 16.71 0.02 -4.40
CA SER A 29 17.00 -1.14 -5.27
C SER A 29 16.23 -1.14 -6.58
N LEU A 30 15.16 -0.34 -6.69
CA LEU A 30 14.34 -0.22 -7.91
C LEU A 30 14.90 0.82 -8.90
N LYS A 31 15.86 1.66 -8.45
CA LYS A 31 16.39 2.74 -9.26
C LYS A 31 17.00 2.21 -10.56
N GLU A 32 16.52 2.74 -11.69
CA GLU A 32 16.93 2.36 -13.06
C GLU A 32 16.73 0.88 -13.40
N GLN A 33 15.96 0.14 -12.58
CA GLN A 33 15.64 -1.27 -12.84
C GLN A 33 14.40 -1.42 -13.72
N GLU A 34 14.31 -2.58 -14.37
CA GLU A 34 13.10 -3.02 -15.06
C GLU A 34 12.16 -3.70 -14.07
N VAL A 35 10.96 -3.15 -13.94
CA VAL A 35 9.98 -3.53 -12.93
C VAL A 35 8.66 -3.90 -13.60
N LEU A 36 7.98 -4.92 -13.09
CA LEU A 36 6.67 -5.33 -13.57
C LEU A 36 5.58 -4.91 -12.58
N TRP A 37 4.39 -4.60 -13.10
CA TRP A 37 3.15 -4.60 -12.34
C TRP A 37 1.93 -4.85 -13.23
N LEU A 38 0.77 -5.08 -12.61
CA LEU A 38 -0.47 -5.24 -13.37
C LEU A 38 -0.89 -3.92 -14.02
N ARG A 39 -1.45 -4.04 -15.22
CA ARG A 39 -1.99 -2.91 -15.96
C ARG A 39 -2.94 -2.07 -15.11
N GLY A 40 -2.71 -0.76 -15.11
CA GLY A 40 -3.53 0.20 -14.41
C GLY A 40 -3.16 0.48 -12.95
N TRP A 41 -2.16 -0.22 -12.37
CA TRP A 41 -1.74 0.03 -10.99
C TRP A 41 -0.92 1.30 -10.81
N ALA A 42 -0.20 1.74 -11.84
CA ALA A 42 0.48 3.04 -11.92
C ALA A 42 1.38 3.36 -10.70
N PHE A 43 2.17 2.39 -10.23
CA PHE A 43 3.04 2.56 -9.06
C PHE A 43 4.13 3.63 -9.25
N ASP A 44 4.48 3.95 -10.49
CA ASP A 44 5.39 5.06 -10.84
C ASP A 44 4.95 6.41 -10.29
N LYS A 45 3.64 6.60 -10.07
CA LYS A 45 3.07 7.83 -9.50
C LYS A 45 3.26 7.94 -7.98
N TYR A 46 3.52 6.84 -7.31
CA TYR A 46 3.55 6.76 -5.84
C TYR A 46 4.93 6.41 -5.27
N ILE A 47 5.79 5.81 -6.09
CA ILE A 47 7.15 5.42 -5.68
C ILE A 47 8.12 6.46 -6.24
N PRO A 48 8.81 7.24 -5.38
CA PRO A 48 9.63 8.39 -5.80
C PRO A 48 11.02 7.94 -6.30
N VAL A 49 11.07 6.89 -7.13
CA VAL A 49 12.30 6.33 -7.69
C VAL A 49 12.11 6.16 -9.20
N THR A 50 13.06 6.67 -9.98
CA THR A 50 13.05 6.46 -11.43
C THR A 50 13.29 4.99 -11.74
N MET A 51 12.36 4.35 -12.44
CA MET A 51 12.44 2.96 -12.87
C MET A 51 11.87 2.80 -14.28
N ARG A 52 12.29 1.77 -14.98
CA ARG A 52 11.69 1.35 -16.25
C ARG A 52 10.64 0.30 -15.95
N TRP A 53 9.38 0.58 -16.23
CA TRP A 53 8.29 -0.30 -15.85
C TRP A 53 7.55 -0.86 -17.07
N TYR A 54 6.99 -2.04 -16.89
CA TYR A 54 6.19 -2.74 -17.88
C TYR A 54 4.93 -3.29 -17.24
N GLU A 55 3.81 -3.03 -17.88
CA GLU A 55 2.53 -3.54 -17.45
C GLU A 55 2.26 -4.93 -18.03
N ILE A 56 1.70 -5.79 -17.20
CA ILE A 56 1.29 -7.14 -17.57
C ILE A 56 -0.19 -7.33 -17.24
N ASP A 57 -0.81 -8.32 -17.86
CA ASP A 57 -2.26 -8.53 -17.75
C ASP A 57 -2.65 -9.52 -16.66
N ASN A 58 -1.71 -10.33 -16.15
CA ASN A 58 -2.00 -11.28 -15.08
C ASN A 58 -0.77 -11.66 -14.24
N HIS A 59 -1.04 -12.06 -13.00
CA HIS A 59 -0.02 -12.42 -12.01
C HIS A 59 0.82 -13.64 -12.39
N THR A 60 0.23 -14.63 -13.03
CA THR A 60 0.92 -15.86 -13.45
C THR A 60 2.06 -15.54 -14.42
N THR A 61 1.80 -14.66 -15.37
CA THR A 61 2.83 -14.17 -16.32
C THR A 61 3.97 -13.48 -15.57
N ALA A 62 3.67 -12.64 -14.57
CA ALA A 62 4.70 -11.99 -13.76
C ALA A 62 5.62 -13.01 -13.09
N LEU A 63 5.05 -13.98 -12.39
CA LEU A 63 5.84 -15.00 -11.69
C LEU A 63 6.70 -15.83 -12.64
N GLN A 64 6.17 -16.18 -13.81
CA GLN A 64 6.94 -16.89 -14.84
C GLN A 64 8.12 -16.07 -15.37
N LEU A 65 7.94 -14.77 -15.58
CA LEU A 65 9.00 -13.87 -16.04
C LEU A 65 10.11 -13.71 -14.99
N LEU A 66 9.74 -13.65 -13.71
CA LEU A 66 10.70 -13.65 -12.59
C LEU A 66 11.48 -14.97 -12.53
N LEU A 67 10.80 -16.13 -12.59
CA LEU A 67 11.44 -17.45 -12.54
C LEU A 67 12.40 -17.67 -13.70
N LYS A 68 12.07 -17.16 -14.89
CA LYS A 68 12.94 -17.21 -16.08
C LYS A 68 14.10 -16.19 -16.04
N GLY A 69 14.15 -15.34 -15.00
CA GLY A 69 15.17 -14.31 -14.85
C GLY A 69 15.11 -13.17 -15.88
N ARG A 70 13.97 -13.02 -16.58
CA ARG A 70 13.77 -11.93 -17.55
C ARG A 70 13.54 -10.58 -16.89
N TYR A 71 12.93 -10.58 -15.71
CA TYR A 71 12.73 -9.41 -14.85
C TYR A 71 13.15 -9.73 -13.45
N ARG A 72 13.63 -8.72 -12.73
CA ARG A 72 14.10 -8.90 -11.35
C ARG A 72 12.99 -8.65 -10.33
N TYR A 73 12.13 -7.67 -10.57
CA TYR A 73 11.16 -7.15 -9.62
C TYR A 73 9.75 -7.12 -10.19
N TYR A 74 8.82 -7.60 -9.39
CA TYR A 74 7.39 -7.49 -9.63
C TYR A 74 6.72 -6.82 -8.42
N LEU A 75 6.15 -5.63 -8.65
CA LEU A 75 5.41 -4.88 -7.64
C LEU A 75 3.97 -5.34 -7.62
N THR A 76 3.44 -5.60 -6.43
CA THR A 76 2.09 -6.15 -6.28
C THR A 76 1.51 -5.86 -4.89
N ASP A 77 0.21 -6.06 -4.73
CA ASP A 77 -0.45 -6.06 -3.43
C ASP A 77 0.02 -7.28 -2.62
N GLY A 78 0.46 -7.02 -1.38
CA GLY A 78 0.94 -8.05 -0.47
C GLY A 78 -0.11 -9.08 -0.07
N ALA A 79 -1.39 -8.71 -0.12
CA ALA A 79 -2.49 -9.61 0.19
C ALA A 79 -2.68 -10.74 -0.85
N LEU A 80 -2.17 -10.57 -2.06
CA LEU A 80 -2.32 -11.56 -3.14
C LEU A 80 -1.53 -12.86 -2.89
N TYR A 81 -0.44 -12.77 -2.13
CA TYR A 81 0.41 -13.93 -1.85
C TYR A 81 0.55 -14.15 -0.35
N PRO A 82 -0.43 -14.80 0.29
CA PRO A 82 -0.29 -15.21 1.68
C PRO A 82 0.90 -16.15 1.83
N LYS A 83 1.40 -16.26 3.06
CA LYS A 83 2.57 -17.09 3.38
C LYS A 83 2.46 -18.49 2.76
N GLY A 84 3.44 -18.87 1.95
CA GLY A 84 3.50 -20.17 1.26
C GLY A 84 2.79 -20.22 -0.09
N ALA A 85 2.18 -19.14 -0.58
CA ALA A 85 1.52 -19.12 -1.88
C ALA A 85 2.47 -18.91 -3.06
N LEU A 86 3.67 -18.36 -2.81
CA LEU A 86 4.67 -18.17 -3.86
C LEU A 86 5.48 -19.45 -4.12
N PRO A 87 5.97 -19.66 -5.36
CA PRO A 87 7.00 -20.65 -5.65
C PRO A 87 8.20 -20.52 -4.69
N PRO A 88 8.84 -21.64 -4.29
CA PRO A 88 9.90 -21.64 -3.27
C PRO A 88 11.14 -20.82 -3.66
N GLU A 89 11.35 -20.58 -4.96
CA GLU A 89 12.45 -19.77 -5.50
C GLU A 89 12.22 -18.27 -5.34
N LEU A 90 10.97 -17.87 -5.11
CA LEU A 90 10.57 -16.46 -4.99
C LEU A 90 10.41 -16.06 -3.53
N ALA A 91 10.63 -14.78 -3.28
CA ALA A 91 10.37 -14.13 -2.01
C ALA A 91 9.56 -12.86 -2.23
N GLN A 92 8.77 -12.52 -1.23
CA GLN A 92 8.00 -11.28 -1.18
C GLN A 92 8.53 -10.42 -0.02
N VAL A 93 8.80 -9.16 -0.30
CA VAL A 93 9.24 -8.19 0.70
C VAL A 93 8.32 -6.98 0.71
N PHE A 94 8.09 -6.41 1.87
CA PHE A 94 7.34 -5.16 2.00
C PHE A 94 8.12 -4.01 1.34
N LEU A 95 7.41 -3.14 0.64
CA LEU A 95 7.95 -1.94 0.03
C LEU A 95 7.45 -0.69 0.76
N ARG A 96 6.14 -0.44 0.70
CA ARG A 96 5.52 0.73 1.30
C ARG A 96 4.01 0.61 1.43
N TRP A 97 3.44 1.52 2.19
CA TRP A 97 2.01 1.82 2.18
C TRP A 97 1.71 2.91 1.15
N ILE A 98 0.64 2.71 0.38
CA ILE A 98 0.04 3.76 -0.46
C ILE A 98 -1.33 4.06 0.14
N PRO A 99 -1.52 5.20 0.83
CA PRO A 99 -2.80 5.51 1.45
C PRO A 99 -3.90 5.70 0.39
N THR A 100 -5.06 5.14 0.65
CA THR A 100 -6.28 5.31 -0.14
C THR A 100 -7.24 6.26 0.57
N TYR A 101 -8.01 7.00 -0.21
CA TYR A 101 -8.90 8.05 0.32
C TYR A 101 -10.30 7.91 -0.26
N PRO A 102 -11.35 8.19 0.53
CA PRO A 102 -12.70 8.19 0.03
C PRO A 102 -12.91 9.31 -0.99
N ILE A 103 -13.71 9.03 -1.99
CA ILE A 103 -14.14 9.99 -3.00
C ILE A 103 -15.56 10.45 -2.65
N PHE A 104 -15.74 11.74 -2.48
CA PHE A 104 -17.05 12.36 -2.24
C PHE A 104 -17.58 12.98 -3.52
N ALA A 105 -18.89 12.78 -3.81
CA ALA A 105 -19.55 13.39 -4.95
C ALA A 105 -19.55 14.92 -4.83
N ASP A 106 -19.39 15.63 -5.94
CA ASP A 106 -19.46 17.10 -5.97
C ASP A 106 -20.91 17.58 -5.96
N ASN A 107 -21.58 17.36 -4.84
CA ASN A 107 -22.92 17.88 -4.57
C ASN A 107 -23.03 18.21 -3.07
N GLU A 108 -24.18 18.73 -2.64
CA GLU A 108 -24.38 19.16 -1.25
C GLU A 108 -24.15 18.03 -0.25
N LYS A 109 -24.70 16.83 -0.51
CA LYS A 109 -24.53 15.66 0.35
C LYS A 109 -23.06 15.21 0.42
N GLY A 110 -22.36 15.22 -0.70
CA GLY A 110 -20.93 14.86 -0.75
C GLY A 110 -20.08 15.85 0.03
N ARG A 111 -20.37 17.16 -0.05
CA ARG A 111 -19.68 18.17 0.75
C ARG A 111 -19.95 18.02 2.24
N GLN A 112 -21.18 17.71 2.65
CA GLN A 112 -21.52 17.40 4.06
C GLN A 112 -20.75 16.18 4.57
N LEU A 113 -20.72 15.08 3.80
CA LEU A 113 -19.97 13.86 4.17
C LEU A 113 -18.46 14.10 4.25
N HIS A 114 -17.92 14.87 3.32
CA HIS A 114 -16.51 15.27 3.37
C HIS A 114 -16.19 16.06 4.65
N GLY A 115 -17.03 17.02 5.05
CA GLY A 115 -16.86 17.79 6.29
C GLY A 115 -16.94 16.96 7.56
N LEU A 116 -17.63 15.81 7.53
CA LEU A 116 -17.74 14.87 8.67
C LEU A 116 -16.60 13.84 8.72
N TRP A 117 -15.89 13.62 7.61
CA TRP A 117 -14.90 12.55 7.49
C TRP A 117 -13.74 12.72 8.46
N ASP A 118 -13.00 13.81 8.35
CA ASP A 118 -11.78 14.01 9.14
C ASP A 118 -12.04 14.09 10.66
N PRO A 119 -13.06 14.83 11.14
CA PRO A 119 -13.43 14.79 12.55
C PRO A 119 -13.85 13.40 13.04
N GLY A 120 -14.62 12.68 12.21
CA GLY A 120 -15.07 11.31 12.51
C GLY A 120 -13.90 10.33 12.59
N MET A 121 -13.00 10.34 11.63
CA MET A 121 -11.81 9.49 11.60
C MET A 121 -10.89 9.78 12.79
N ARG A 122 -10.66 11.05 13.11
CA ARG A 122 -9.88 11.45 14.29
C ARG A 122 -10.46 10.90 15.58
N THR A 123 -11.78 10.99 15.75
CA THR A 123 -12.49 10.46 16.92
C THR A 123 -12.34 8.93 16.98
N LEU A 124 -12.59 8.24 15.90
CA LEU A 124 -12.49 6.78 15.77
C LEU A 124 -11.07 6.28 16.11
N ILE A 125 -10.05 6.97 15.62
CA ILE A 125 -8.64 6.65 15.87
C ILE A 125 -8.28 6.89 17.35
N ARG A 126 -8.66 8.04 17.91
CA ARG A 126 -8.39 8.37 19.32
C ARG A 126 -9.06 7.43 20.32
N GLN A 127 -10.19 6.86 19.94
CA GLN A 127 -10.90 5.84 20.72
C GLN A 127 -10.33 4.42 20.55
N GLY A 128 -9.27 4.23 19.74
CA GLY A 128 -8.69 2.92 19.45
C GLY A 128 -9.55 2.05 18.53
N ARG A 129 -10.66 2.58 17.99
CA ARG A 129 -11.63 1.83 17.17
C ARG A 129 -11.04 1.41 15.83
N LEU A 130 -10.13 2.19 15.25
CA LEU A 130 -9.43 1.80 14.02
C LEU A 130 -8.67 0.49 14.23
N ALA A 131 -7.83 0.41 15.27
CA ALA A 131 -7.08 -0.80 15.60
C ALA A 131 -8.00 -1.99 15.89
N GLU A 132 -9.14 -1.75 16.55
CA GLU A 132 -10.15 -2.78 16.83
C GLU A 132 -10.77 -3.35 15.56
N ILE A 133 -11.12 -2.49 14.59
CA ILE A 133 -11.65 -2.89 13.28
C ILE A 133 -10.65 -3.80 12.55
N TYR A 134 -9.38 -3.43 12.50
CA TYR A 134 -8.34 -4.24 11.86
C TYR A 134 -8.11 -5.58 12.58
N ARG A 135 -8.16 -5.61 13.93
CA ARG A 135 -8.08 -6.87 14.71
C ARG A 135 -9.26 -7.80 14.40
N LYS A 136 -10.47 -7.26 14.39
CA LYS A 136 -11.70 -8.02 14.09
C LYS A 136 -11.66 -8.66 12.71
N ASN A 137 -11.03 -7.99 11.74
CA ASN A 137 -10.88 -8.48 10.37
C ASN A 137 -9.57 -9.27 10.14
N ARG A 138 -8.80 -9.58 11.19
CA ARG A 138 -7.52 -10.32 11.15
C ARG A 138 -6.42 -9.63 10.31
N LEU A 139 -6.52 -8.33 10.11
CA LEU A 139 -5.58 -7.52 9.32
C LEU A 139 -4.59 -6.74 10.20
N TYR A 140 -4.76 -6.74 11.53
CA TYR A 140 -3.97 -5.90 12.42
C TYR A 140 -2.47 -6.16 12.33
N HIS A 141 -2.07 -7.42 12.20
CA HIS A 141 -0.66 -7.79 12.13
C HIS A 141 0.02 -7.11 10.93
N ASP A 142 -0.58 -7.21 9.76
CA ASP A 142 -0.02 -6.71 8.52
C ASP A 142 -0.08 -5.18 8.44
N TYR A 143 -1.12 -4.57 9.01
CA TYR A 143 -1.37 -3.12 8.98
C TYR A 143 -0.95 -2.36 10.24
N ARG A 144 -0.25 -3.01 11.16
CA ARG A 144 0.10 -2.43 12.47
C ARG A 144 0.83 -1.08 12.36
N ASP A 145 1.79 -0.98 11.47
CA ASP A 145 2.61 0.22 11.35
C ASP A 145 1.82 1.36 10.68
N PHE A 146 0.97 1.05 9.69
CA PHE A 146 0.01 2.00 9.14
C PHE A 146 -0.94 2.55 10.23
N ILE A 147 -1.51 1.68 11.06
CA ILE A 147 -2.41 2.06 12.16
C ILE A 147 -1.69 2.98 13.15
N ARG A 148 -0.47 2.64 13.54
CA ARG A 148 0.35 3.46 14.45
C ARG A 148 0.66 4.84 13.88
N GLU A 149 0.89 4.93 12.58
CA GLU A 149 1.08 6.20 11.90
C GLU A 149 -0.18 7.06 11.98
N GLN A 150 -1.37 6.48 11.72
CA GLN A 150 -2.63 7.19 11.86
C GLN A 150 -2.91 7.63 13.31
N GLU A 151 -2.58 6.79 14.29
CA GLU A 151 -2.68 7.14 15.72
C GLU A 151 -1.75 8.30 16.10
N ALA A 152 -0.52 8.32 15.61
CA ALA A 152 0.42 9.41 15.81
C ALA A 152 -0.10 10.72 15.19
N ARG A 153 -0.59 10.65 13.95
CA ARG A 153 -1.17 11.78 13.22
C ARG A 153 -2.38 12.37 13.97
N ALA A 154 -3.28 11.52 14.48
CA ALA A 154 -4.45 11.96 15.23
C ALA A 154 -4.11 12.67 16.55
N ARG A 155 -2.92 12.42 17.13
CA ARG A 155 -2.42 13.11 18.31
C ARG A 155 -1.83 14.49 17.99
N THR A 156 -1.18 14.63 16.84
CA THR A 156 -0.43 15.85 16.47
C THR A 156 -1.30 16.91 15.78
N LEU A 157 -2.32 16.49 15.04
CA LEU A 157 -3.25 17.45 14.42
C LEU A 157 -4.16 18.05 15.50
N ALA A 158 -4.00 19.35 15.73
CA ALA A 158 -4.90 20.11 16.60
C ALA A 158 -6.35 19.98 16.11
N PRO A 159 -7.38 20.05 17.00
CA PRO A 159 -8.75 20.20 16.55
C PRO A 159 -8.84 21.45 15.69
N SER A 160 -9.53 21.35 14.53
CA SER A 160 -9.83 22.53 13.73
C SER A 160 -10.51 23.55 14.65
N PRO A 161 -10.13 24.82 14.60
CA PRO A 161 -10.89 25.85 15.31
C PRO A 161 -12.32 25.84 14.76
N ASP A 162 -13.29 25.75 15.67
CA ASP A 162 -14.72 25.88 15.39
C ASP A 162 -15.05 27.21 14.70
#